data_9bb299b2858664ef391eba617878cf6b
#
_entry.id   9bb299b2858664ef391eba617878cf6b
#
_cell.length_a   1.000
_cell.length_b   1.000
_cell.length_c   1.000
_cell.angle_alpha   90.00
_cell.angle_beta   90.00
_cell.angle_gamma   90.00
#
_symmetry.space_group_name_H-M   'P 1'
#
loop_
_entity.id
_entity.type
_entity.pdbx_description
1 polymer ?
#
loop_
_entity_poly.entity_id
_entity_poly.type
_entity_poly.pdbx_seq_one_letter_code
_entity_poly.pdbx_strand_id
1 'polypeptide(L)'
;LICYACMAEIPLVIVNVQRVGPSTGQPTSPSQGDLMQARWGTHGDHWMISLTPASVPECFELTLRAYALSEKYRVPVVLLMDEVIGHMREKIELPDDYSEIPQAERKQPECGPEDFKAYATDDSLVPAMPAFGTSPVWYTTRPVSRKVHRLLL
;
A
#
# COMPACT_ATOMS: atom_id res chain seq x y z
N LEU A 1 5.40 -12.41 1.34
CA LEU A 1 5.02 -11.29 2.23
C LEU A 1 3.86 -10.47 1.65
N ILE A 2 3.87 -10.09 0.36
CA ILE A 2 2.81 -9.28 -0.27
C ILE A 2 1.44 -9.96 -0.15
N CYS A 3 1.32 -11.25 -0.53
CA CYS A 3 0.06 -12.01 -0.38
C CYS A 3 -0.47 -11.99 1.06
N TYR A 4 0.43 -12.12 2.03
CA TYR A 4 0.05 -12.08 3.44
C TYR A 4 -0.48 -10.71 3.83
N ALA A 5 0.18 -9.63 3.39
CA ALA A 5 -0.28 -8.27 3.65
C ALA A 5 -1.64 -8.00 3.01
N CYS A 6 -1.87 -8.48 1.79
CA CYS A 6 -3.18 -8.39 1.14
C CYS A 6 -4.26 -9.16 1.90
N MET A 7 -3.97 -10.40 2.30
CA MET A 7 -4.90 -11.25 3.06
C MET A 7 -5.24 -10.66 4.43
N ALA A 8 -4.24 -10.19 5.15
CA ALA A 8 -4.40 -9.62 6.49
C ALA A 8 -4.85 -8.15 6.46
N GLU A 9 -5.04 -7.57 5.26
CA GLU A 9 -5.41 -6.16 5.06
C GLU A 9 -4.48 -5.19 5.80
N ILE A 10 -3.17 -5.46 5.73
CA ILE A 10 -2.14 -4.64 6.37
C ILE A 10 -1.79 -3.47 5.44
N PRO A 11 -1.93 -2.22 5.90
CA PRO A 11 -1.42 -1.07 5.17
C PRO A 11 0.10 -1.17 5.01
N LEU A 12 0.57 -1.17 3.78
CA LEU A 12 1.99 -1.35 3.47
C LEU A 12 2.35 -0.58 2.21
N VAL A 13 3.42 0.16 2.26
CA VAL A 13 4.03 0.79 1.08
C VAL A 13 5.29 0.01 0.70
N ILE A 14 5.34 -0.43 -0.55
CA ILE A 14 6.46 -1.18 -1.12
C ILE A 14 7.07 -0.31 -2.20
N VAL A 15 8.35 0.00 -2.05
CA VAL A 15 9.11 0.71 -3.09
C VAL A 15 9.89 -0.30 -3.91
N ASN A 16 9.64 -0.33 -5.20
CA ASN A 16 10.36 -1.16 -6.16
C ASN A 16 11.01 -0.26 -7.22
N VAL A 17 12.33 -0.25 -7.25
CA VAL A 17 13.09 0.42 -8.29
C VAL A 17 13.26 -0.54 -9.46
N GLN A 18 12.44 -0.35 -10.49
CA GLN A 18 12.36 -1.22 -11.66
C GLN A 18 13.64 -1.13 -12.50
N ARG A 19 14.14 -2.25 -12.91
CA ARG A 19 15.32 -2.34 -13.74
C ARG A 19 15.33 -3.67 -14.51
N VAL A 20 16.28 -3.83 -15.45
CA VAL A 20 16.36 -5.05 -16.25
C VAL A 20 16.67 -6.27 -15.36
N GLY A 21 15.78 -7.26 -15.42
CA GLY A 21 15.94 -8.61 -14.83
C GLY A 21 16.29 -9.64 -15.90
N PRO A 22 16.13 -10.95 -15.60
CA PRO A 22 15.80 -11.51 -14.28
C PRO A 22 17.00 -11.58 -13.33
N SER A 23 16.72 -11.81 -12.04
CA SER A 23 17.74 -11.88 -10.97
C SER A 23 18.63 -10.62 -10.96
N THR A 24 19.95 -10.77 -10.96
CA THR A 24 20.88 -9.63 -11.01
C THR A 24 20.73 -8.82 -12.31
N GLY A 25 20.51 -9.50 -13.44
CA GLY A 25 20.22 -8.84 -14.72
C GLY A 25 21.20 -7.72 -15.08
N GLN A 26 20.63 -6.60 -15.52
CA GLN A 26 21.35 -5.35 -15.79
C GLN A 26 20.85 -4.25 -14.84
N PRO A 27 21.42 -4.11 -13.66
CA PRO A 27 20.88 -3.28 -12.59
C PRO A 27 20.90 -1.77 -12.86
N THR A 28 21.64 -1.33 -13.87
CA THR A 28 21.75 0.07 -14.30
C THR A 28 21.02 0.36 -15.61
N SER A 29 20.15 -0.54 -16.03
CA SER A 29 19.39 -0.38 -17.27
C SER A 29 17.89 -0.35 -16.98
N PRO A 30 17.13 0.64 -17.50
CA PRO A 30 15.72 0.78 -17.22
C PRO A 30 14.90 -0.37 -17.83
N SER A 31 13.85 -0.77 -17.12
CA SER A 31 12.87 -1.73 -17.62
C SER A 31 11.61 -1.67 -16.75
N GLN A 32 10.44 -1.82 -17.35
CA GLN A 32 9.15 -1.81 -16.68
C GLN A 32 8.54 -3.22 -16.56
N GLY A 33 9.36 -4.26 -16.59
CA GLY A 33 8.93 -5.66 -16.43
C GLY A 33 8.25 -5.95 -15.10
N ASP A 34 8.59 -5.22 -14.05
CA ASP A 34 8.05 -5.38 -12.70
C ASP A 34 6.58 -4.95 -12.56
N LEU A 35 6.02 -4.24 -13.56
CA LEU A 35 4.58 -4.01 -13.64
C LEU A 35 3.78 -5.31 -13.60
N MET A 36 4.25 -6.33 -14.32
CA MET A 36 3.60 -7.64 -14.33
C MET A 36 3.75 -8.35 -12.97
N GLN A 37 4.89 -8.20 -12.32
CA GLN A 37 5.10 -8.72 -10.97
C GLN A 37 4.18 -8.02 -9.96
N ALA A 38 4.04 -6.70 -10.02
CA ALA A 38 3.13 -5.96 -9.15
C ALA A 38 1.68 -6.38 -9.36
N ARG A 39 1.27 -6.71 -10.58
CA ARG A 39 -0.11 -7.10 -10.90
C ARG A 39 -0.40 -8.58 -10.68
N TRP A 40 0.53 -9.47 -11.07
CA TRP A 40 0.31 -10.91 -11.17
C TRP A 40 1.36 -11.75 -10.43
N GLY A 41 2.30 -11.12 -9.75
CA GLY A 41 3.47 -11.79 -9.15
C GLY A 41 3.17 -12.64 -7.92
N THR A 42 1.92 -12.68 -7.48
CA THR A 42 1.46 -13.46 -6.33
C THR A 42 0.30 -14.38 -6.73
N HIS A 43 -0.11 -15.31 -5.85
CA HIS A 43 -1.22 -16.20 -6.10
C HIS A 43 -2.50 -15.71 -5.42
N GLY A 44 -3.65 -16.14 -5.94
CA GLY A 44 -4.97 -15.78 -5.43
C GLY A 44 -5.45 -14.40 -5.89
N ASP A 45 -6.72 -14.14 -5.65
CA ASP A 45 -7.35 -12.87 -6.02
C ASP A 45 -7.10 -11.82 -4.95
N HIS A 46 -6.47 -10.73 -5.32
CA HIS A 46 -6.20 -9.60 -4.44
C HIS A 46 -6.07 -8.32 -5.24
N TRP A 47 -6.26 -7.21 -4.55
CA TRP A 47 -6.12 -5.88 -5.12
C TRP A 47 -4.88 -5.19 -4.55
N MET A 48 -4.15 -4.51 -5.41
CA MET A 48 -3.07 -3.61 -5.04
C MET A 48 -3.19 -2.31 -5.82
N ILE A 49 -2.69 -1.24 -5.23
CA ILE A 49 -2.56 0.06 -5.89
C ILE A 49 -1.10 0.19 -6.32
N SER A 50 -0.87 0.60 -7.57
CA SER A 50 0.47 0.88 -8.06
C SER A 50 0.55 2.34 -8.50
N LEU A 51 1.61 3.02 -8.08
CA LEU A 51 1.92 4.40 -8.44
C LEU A 51 3.30 4.43 -9.09
N THR A 52 3.45 5.23 -10.15
CA THR A 52 4.71 5.33 -10.88
C THR A 52 5.11 6.79 -11.01
N PRO A 53 6.14 7.25 -10.29
CA PRO A 53 6.64 8.61 -10.43
C PRO A 53 7.41 8.78 -11.74
N ALA A 54 7.27 9.93 -12.39
CA ALA A 54 7.96 10.31 -13.60
C ALA A 54 9.10 11.33 -13.35
N SER A 55 9.27 11.81 -12.10
CA SER A 55 10.29 12.78 -11.71
C SER A 55 10.65 12.62 -10.23
N VAL A 56 11.74 13.27 -9.81
CA VAL A 56 12.16 13.27 -8.40
C VAL A 56 11.13 13.96 -7.48
N PRO A 57 10.53 15.11 -7.84
CA PRO A 57 9.42 15.68 -7.07
C PRO A 57 8.24 14.70 -6.91
N GLU A 58 7.86 14.02 -7.98
CA GLU A 58 6.77 13.03 -7.91
C GLU A 58 7.12 11.84 -7.02
N CYS A 59 8.40 11.46 -6.89
CA CYS A 59 8.79 10.43 -5.91
C CYS A 59 8.38 10.82 -4.49
N PHE A 60 8.57 12.09 -4.13
CA PHE A 60 8.17 12.60 -2.83
C PHE A 60 6.64 12.62 -2.68
N GLU A 61 5.95 13.26 -3.61
CA GLU A 61 4.49 13.42 -3.59
C GLU A 61 3.75 12.08 -3.59
N LEU A 62 4.14 11.18 -4.51
CA LEU A 62 3.49 9.86 -4.62
C LEU A 62 3.82 8.94 -3.45
N THR A 63 4.97 9.12 -2.78
CA THR A 63 5.26 8.39 -1.55
C THR A 63 4.27 8.77 -0.45
N LEU A 64 4.03 10.06 -0.24
CA LEU A 64 3.03 10.54 0.73
C LEU A 64 1.63 10.02 0.38
N ARG A 65 1.27 10.12 -0.90
CA ARG A 65 0.00 9.59 -1.40
C ARG A 65 -0.13 8.08 -1.22
N ALA A 66 0.97 7.33 -1.40
CA ALA A 66 0.97 5.88 -1.20
C ALA A 66 0.63 5.51 0.25
N TYR A 67 1.19 6.21 1.24
CA TYR A 67 0.83 6.00 2.64
C TYR A 67 -0.65 6.32 2.89
N ALA A 68 -1.14 7.47 2.41
CA ALA A 68 -2.54 7.85 2.58
C ALA A 68 -3.50 6.81 1.96
N LEU A 69 -3.20 6.34 0.75
CA LEU A 69 -4.02 5.32 0.08
C LEU A 69 -3.96 3.96 0.78
N SER A 70 -2.77 3.56 1.24
CA SER A 70 -2.58 2.29 1.93
C SER A 70 -3.40 2.24 3.23
N GLU A 71 -3.36 3.28 4.03
CA GLU A 71 -4.13 3.40 5.27
C GLU A 71 -5.64 3.50 5.00
N LYS A 72 -6.03 4.31 4.02
CA LYS A 72 -7.43 4.52 3.67
C LYS A 72 -8.14 3.24 3.21
N TYR A 73 -7.46 2.44 2.39
CA TYR A 73 -8.07 1.25 1.77
C TYR A 73 -7.63 -0.06 2.42
N ARG A 74 -6.67 -0.03 3.35
CA ARG A 74 -6.08 -1.22 3.98
C ARG A 74 -5.59 -2.25 2.96
N VAL A 75 -4.86 -1.75 1.96
CA VAL A 75 -4.24 -2.58 0.92
C VAL A 75 -2.77 -2.18 0.75
N PRO A 76 -1.91 -3.10 0.32
CA PRO A 76 -0.56 -2.73 -0.08
C PRO A 76 -0.58 -1.77 -1.27
N VAL A 77 0.29 -0.78 -1.22
CA VAL A 77 0.55 0.15 -2.33
C VAL A 77 1.98 -0.04 -2.80
N VAL A 78 2.16 -0.24 -4.09
CA VAL A 78 3.48 -0.41 -4.69
C VAL A 78 3.87 0.89 -5.41
N LEU A 79 5.00 1.46 -5.02
CA LEU A 79 5.63 2.56 -5.72
C LEU A 79 6.63 1.97 -6.72
N LEU A 80 6.28 1.97 -7.99
CA LEU A 80 7.09 1.45 -9.09
C LEU A 80 7.95 2.58 -9.65
N MET A 81 9.13 2.73 -9.10
CA MET A 81 10.09 3.75 -9.52
C MET A 81 10.94 3.21 -10.66
N ASP A 82 11.15 3.99 -11.70
CA ASP A 82 12.12 3.63 -12.74
C ASP A 82 13.56 3.80 -12.22
N GLU A 83 14.45 2.95 -12.68
CA GLU A 83 15.88 2.99 -12.30
C GLU A 83 16.49 4.37 -12.58
N VAL A 84 16.19 4.96 -13.73
CA VAL A 84 16.67 6.30 -14.10
C VAL A 84 16.22 7.34 -13.08
N ILE A 85 14.95 7.31 -12.70
CA ILE A 85 14.39 8.22 -11.70
C ILE A 85 15.03 7.98 -10.33
N GLY A 86 15.28 6.71 -9.97
CA GLY A 86 15.93 6.34 -8.71
C GLY A 86 17.36 6.86 -8.56
N HIS A 87 18.07 7.10 -9.67
CA HIS A 87 19.43 7.66 -9.69
C HIS A 87 19.49 9.16 -9.98
N MET A 88 18.40 9.74 -10.47
CA MET A 88 18.32 11.15 -10.84
C MET A 88 18.43 12.05 -9.61
N ARG A 89 19.03 13.21 -9.81
CA ARG A 89 19.11 14.28 -8.82
C ARG A 89 18.42 15.51 -9.39
N GLU A 90 17.47 16.02 -8.64
CA GLU A 90 16.69 17.18 -9.01
C GLU A 90 16.43 18.04 -7.78
N LYS A 91 16.33 19.36 -7.98
CA LYS A 91 15.93 20.26 -6.90
C LYS A 91 14.44 20.03 -6.63
N ILE A 92 14.09 19.80 -5.38
CA ILE A 92 12.70 19.78 -4.92
C ILE A 92 12.48 20.91 -3.93
N GLU A 93 11.26 21.42 -3.90
CA GLU A 93 10.79 22.35 -2.89
C GLU A 93 9.90 21.58 -1.93
N LEU A 94 10.33 21.51 -0.68
CA LEU A 94 9.53 20.88 0.37
C LEU A 94 8.55 21.92 0.92
N PRO A 95 7.33 21.53 1.30
CA PRO A 95 6.40 22.44 1.94
C PRO A 95 6.98 22.94 3.27
N ASP A 96 6.85 24.23 3.52
CA ASP A 96 7.27 24.86 4.78
C ASP A 96 6.38 24.38 5.95
N ASP A 97 5.13 24.07 5.66
CA ASP A 97 4.17 23.54 6.62
C ASP A 97 3.76 22.11 6.27
N TYR A 98 4.14 21.16 7.11
CA TYR A 98 3.78 19.77 6.96
C TYR A 98 2.29 19.46 7.22
N SER A 99 1.52 20.41 7.72
CA SER A 99 0.07 20.26 7.85
C SER A 99 -0.64 20.22 6.48
N GLU A 100 -0.01 20.76 5.43
CA GLU A 100 -0.52 20.71 4.06
C GLU A 100 -0.33 19.31 3.41
N ILE A 101 0.50 18.45 4.00
CA ILE A 101 0.70 17.10 3.52
C ILE A 101 -0.54 16.26 3.84
N PRO A 102 -1.09 15.52 2.85
CA PRO A 102 -2.20 14.61 3.09
C PRO A 102 -1.86 13.63 4.20
N GLN A 103 -2.58 13.72 5.32
CA GLN A 103 -2.38 12.81 6.43
C GLN A 103 -2.93 11.43 6.07
N ALA A 104 -2.23 10.40 6.48
CA ALA A 104 -2.70 9.03 6.34
C ALA A 104 -3.79 8.77 7.38
N GLU A 105 -5.04 8.82 6.96
CA GLU A 105 -6.18 8.58 7.81
C GLU A 105 -6.54 7.08 7.83
N ARG A 106 -6.41 6.49 9.00
CA ARG A 106 -6.83 5.13 9.26
C ARG A 106 -8.21 5.14 9.90
N LYS A 107 -9.14 4.37 9.35
CA LYS A 107 -10.45 4.19 9.96
C LYS A 107 -10.31 3.53 11.34
N GLN A 108 -10.71 4.25 12.38
CA GLN A 108 -10.69 3.76 13.75
C GLN A 108 -11.96 3.00 14.09
N PRO A 109 -11.92 1.98 14.99
CA PRO A 109 -13.12 1.34 15.49
C PRO A 109 -13.94 2.29 16.37
N GLU A 110 -15.26 2.27 16.18
CA GLU A 110 -16.21 3.06 16.98
C GLU A 110 -16.78 2.26 18.17
N CYS A 111 -16.40 0.98 18.29
CA CYS A 111 -16.86 0.07 19.36
C CYS A 111 -15.75 -0.21 20.39
N GLY A 112 -16.16 -0.76 21.54
CA GLY A 112 -15.22 -1.22 22.56
C GLY A 112 -14.45 -2.48 22.13
N PRO A 113 -13.36 -2.82 22.86
CA PRO A 113 -12.52 -3.98 22.54
C PRO A 113 -13.27 -5.31 22.49
N GLU A 114 -14.30 -5.45 23.34
CA GLU A 114 -15.10 -6.69 23.44
C GLU A 114 -15.97 -6.93 22.20
N ASP A 115 -16.40 -5.84 21.54
CA ASP A 115 -17.26 -5.90 20.37
C ASP A 115 -16.50 -5.78 19.05
N PHE A 116 -15.19 -5.56 19.10
CA PHE A 116 -14.36 -5.33 17.94
C PHE A 116 -14.21 -6.60 17.08
N LYS A 117 -14.52 -6.46 15.79
CA LYS A 117 -14.32 -7.50 14.77
C LYS A 117 -13.38 -6.97 13.68
N ALA A 118 -12.18 -7.50 13.62
CA ALA A 118 -11.08 -6.99 12.78
C ALA A 118 -11.41 -6.87 11.28
N TYR A 119 -12.38 -7.65 10.79
CA TYR A 119 -12.77 -7.68 9.38
C TYR A 119 -14.24 -7.31 9.15
N ALA A 120 -14.91 -6.77 10.17
CA ALA A 120 -16.26 -6.23 9.98
C ALA A 120 -16.20 -4.96 9.14
N THR A 121 -17.03 -4.90 8.12
CA THR A 121 -17.12 -3.76 7.22
C THR A 121 -18.49 -3.10 7.32
N ASP A 122 -18.53 -1.81 7.07
CA ASP A 122 -19.73 -1.04 6.77
C ASP A 122 -19.89 -0.82 5.25
N ASP A 123 -20.65 0.19 4.87
CA ASP A 123 -20.89 0.56 3.47
C ASP A 123 -19.61 0.96 2.72
N SER A 124 -18.55 1.38 3.43
CA SER A 124 -17.24 1.68 2.84
C SER A 124 -16.48 0.44 2.38
N LEU A 125 -16.88 -0.75 2.83
CA LEU A 125 -16.20 -2.03 2.63
C LEU A 125 -14.77 -2.08 3.17
N VAL A 126 -14.36 -1.07 3.94
CA VAL A 126 -13.05 -1.01 4.59
C VAL A 126 -13.25 -1.23 6.10
N PRO A 127 -12.70 -2.32 6.67
CA PRO A 127 -12.81 -2.54 8.11
C PRO A 127 -11.95 -1.54 8.90
N ALA A 128 -12.37 -1.25 10.12
CA ALA A 128 -11.58 -0.43 11.03
C ALA A 128 -10.31 -1.16 11.50
N MET A 129 -9.25 -0.41 11.79
CA MET A 129 -8.00 -0.95 12.30
C MET A 129 -7.47 -0.06 13.43
N PRO A 130 -7.52 -0.50 14.69
CA PRO A 130 -7.02 0.27 15.81
C PRO A 130 -5.50 0.40 15.75
N ALA A 131 -4.97 1.48 16.29
CA ALA A 131 -3.54 1.64 16.47
C ALA A 131 -3.01 0.70 17.55
N PHE A 132 -1.76 0.24 17.41
CA PHE A 132 -1.11 -0.57 18.45
C PHE A 132 -1.03 0.19 19.76
N GLY A 133 -1.34 -0.50 20.86
CA GLY A 133 -1.24 0.05 22.21
C GLY A 133 -2.43 0.91 22.65
N THR A 134 -3.42 1.16 21.80
CA THR A 134 -4.61 1.95 22.18
C THR A 134 -5.68 1.12 22.88
N SER A 135 -5.68 -0.20 22.72
CA SER A 135 -6.59 -1.13 23.39
C SER A 135 -6.07 -2.56 23.28
N PRO A 136 -6.39 -3.49 24.19
CA PRO A 136 -6.07 -4.90 24.04
C PRO A 136 -6.96 -5.52 22.93
N VAL A 137 -6.63 -5.22 21.69
CA VAL A 137 -7.32 -5.81 20.55
C VAL A 137 -6.60 -7.08 20.14
N TRP A 138 -7.26 -8.20 20.28
CA TRP A 138 -6.79 -9.48 19.81
C TRP A 138 -7.08 -9.62 18.31
N TYR A 139 -6.04 -9.56 17.50
CA TYR A 139 -6.17 -9.90 16.09
C TYR A 139 -6.37 -11.41 15.94
N THR A 140 -7.59 -11.83 15.72
CA THR A 140 -7.82 -13.20 15.27
C THR A 140 -7.47 -13.29 13.80
N THR A 141 -6.45 -14.05 13.47
CA THR A 141 -6.01 -14.34 12.10
C THR A 141 -6.98 -15.29 11.38
N ARG A 142 -8.28 -15.05 11.46
CA ARG A 142 -9.23 -15.80 10.63
C ARG A 142 -9.35 -15.07 9.29
N PRO A 143 -8.83 -15.67 8.20
CA PRO A 143 -9.01 -15.08 6.89
C PRO A 143 -10.51 -15.08 6.55
N VAL A 144 -11.07 -13.89 6.41
CA VAL A 144 -12.43 -13.75 5.90
C VAL A 144 -12.34 -13.31 4.46
N SER A 145 -12.35 -14.28 3.57
CA SER A 145 -12.37 -14.07 2.12
C SER A 145 -13.70 -13.50 1.58
N ARG A 146 -14.54 -12.93 2.44
CA ARG A 146 -15.87 -12.42 2.02
C ARG A 146 -15.81 -11.18 1.12
N LYS A 147 -14.70 -10.44 1.10
CA LYS A 147 -14.58 -9.27 0.22
C LYS A 147 -14.53 -9.60 -1.26
N VAL A 148 -13.90 -10.70 -1.62
CA VAL A 148 -13.73 -11.09 -3.04
C VAL A 148 -15.06 -11.48 -3.67
N HIS A 149 -15.96 -12.12 -2.94
CA HIS A 149 -17.24 -12.59 -3.47
C HIS A 149 -18.24 -11.47 -3.80
N ARG A 150 -18.13 -10.29 -3.18
CA ARG A 150 -19.07 -9.18 -3.45
C ARG A 150 -18.63 -8.25 -4.58
N LEU A 151 -17.35 -8.30 -4.97
CA LEU A 151 -16.82 -7.47 -6.07
C LEU A 151 -16.81 -8.20 -7.42
N LEU A 152 -17.10 -9.50 -7.44
CA LEU A 152 -17.15 -10.32 -8.66
C LEU A 152 -18.58 -10.67 -9.09
N LEU A 153 -19.61 -10.21 -8.39
CA LEU A 153 -21.02 -10.29 -8.75
C LEU A 153 -21.58 -8.90 -9.07
#